data_227b301bfc92313b78215297ea52ed0c
#
_entry.id   227b301bfc92313b78215297ea52ed0c
#
_cell.length_a   1.000
_cell.length_b   1.000
_cell.length_c   1.000
_cell.angle_alpha   90.00
_cell.angle_beta   90.00
_cell.angle_gamma   90.00
#
_symmetry.space_group_name_H-M   'P 1'
#
loop_
_entity.id
_entity.type
_entity.pdbx_description
1 polymer ?
#
loop_
_entity_poly.entity_id
_entity_poly.type
_entity_poly.pdbx_seq_one_letter_code
_entity_poly.pdbx_strand_id
1 'polypeptide(L)'
;LRLNMAAKFNLLHQSLYSRKANLTIDARISSNWKMSAVSSVSALFSYVHKPLMLRDISTIPIYVNYRTIVKNSGENNMTQQWGFSLGYQYVEPLNGLFFHVRPFCNVNSGKPLFSNRLEDGVLYRIASNENDRNASFGLMSRMAKSFGWAGMFLGIGVMVQTDNYSILMAEQVDKARMLSSTYELNYSLRPLMQLSFEGKTELHCSKQQNLTKQEMSSDNQILDWSHELNCFVFPADKWMFSIKNQLFHSNDKSLSTNYYCDFNIDSIIYIIK
;
A
#
# COMPACT_ATOMS: atom_id res chain seq x y z
N LEU A 1 20.07 -4.71 -22.36
CA LEU A 1 20.02 -5.22 -21.00
C LEU A 1 20.75 -4.27 -20.05
N ARG A 2 20.08 -3.83 -18.98
CA ARG A 2 20.71 -3.08 -17.90
C ARG A 2 20.55 -3.88 -16.60
N LEU A 3 21.66 -4.27 -15.99
CA LEU A 3 21.69 -4.97 -14.71
C LEU A 3 22.27 -4.01 -13.67
N ASN A 4 21.55 -3.79 -12.59
CA ASN A 4 22.03 -3.05 -11.42
C ASN A 4 22.03 -3.96 -10.21
N MET A 5 23.15 -4.03 -9.52
CA MET A 5 23.30 -4.77 -8.27
C MET A 5 23.76 -3.80 -7.19
N ALA A 6 23.10 -3.80 -6.05
CA ALA A 6 23.51 -3.06 -4.88
C ALA A 6 23.43 -3.98 -3.66
N ALA A 7 24.47 -4.00 -2.87
CA ALA A 7 24.49 -4.68 -1.59
C ALA A 7 25.13 -3.76 -0.55
N LYS A 8 24.47 -3.62 0.59
CA LYS A 8 24.94 -2.82 1.72
C LYS A 8 25.06 -3.73 2.94
N PHE A 9 26.27 -3.81 3.49
CA PHE A 9 26.56 -4.56 4.69
C PHE A 9 26.95 -3.58 5.78
N ASN A 10 26.29 -3.65 6.94
CA ASN A 10 26.65 -2.84 8.10
C ASN A 10 26.78 -3.77 9.32
N LEU A 11 27.83 -3.55 10.09
CA LEU A 11 27.97 -4.17 11.40
C LEU A 11 27.40 -3.23 12.45
N LEU A 12 26.29 -3.63 13.06
CA LEU A 12 25.61 -2.84 14.09
C LEU A 12 26.01 -3.39 15.45
N HIS A 13 26.74 -2.59 16.23
CA HIS A 13 27.09 -2.91 17.59
C HIS A 13 26.08 -2.30 18.55
N GLN A 14 25.18 -3.12 19.11
CA GLN A 14 24.22 -2.67 20.11
C GLN A 14 24.81 -2.87 21.51
N SER A 15 25.45 -1.81 22.02
CA SER A 15 26.17 -1.88 23.33
C SER A 15 25.25 -1.84 24.55
N LEU A 16 23.99 -1.40 24.42
CA LEU A 16 23.08 -1.16 25.55
C LEU A 16 22.36 -2.42 26.07
N TYR A 17 22.16 -3.45 25.24
CA TYR A 17 21.36 -4.63 25.62
C TYR A 17 22.02 -5.97 25.32
N SER A 18 23.01 -6.02 24.44
CA SER A 18 23.67 -7.25 24.06
C SER A 18 25.07 -6.93 23.55
N ARG A 19 26.07 -7.66 24.05
CA ARG A 19 27.46 -7.62 23.52
C ARG A 19 27.57 -8.30 22.14
N LYS A 20 26.47 -8.69 21.50
CA LYS A 20 26.49 -9.36 20.20
C LYS A 20 26.49 -8.31 19.08
N ALA A 21 27.48 -8.39 18.22
CA ALA A 21 27.49 -7.65 16.97
C ALA A 21 26.46 -8.29 16.00
N ASN A 22 25.52 -7.51 15.49
CA ASN A 22 24.54 -7.98 14.52
C ASN A 22 24.95 -7.53 13.11
N LEU A 23 25.12 -8.49 12.21
CA LEU A 23 25.35 -8.22 10.81
C LEU A 23 24.02 -7.86 10.14
N THR A 24 23.93 -6.68 9.56
CA THR A 24 22.80 -6.28 8.72
C THR A 24 23.16 -6.41 7.25
N ILE A 25 22.23 -6.96 6.49
CA ILE A 25 22.39 -7.15 5.04
C ILE A 25 21.21 -6.47 4.37
N ASP A 26 21.51 -5.62 3.39
CA ASP A 26 20.52 -5.05 2.48
C ASP A 26 21.05 -5.27 1.06
N ALA A 27 20.49 -6.24 0.36
CA ALA A 27 20.88 -6.61 -0.98
C ALA A 27 19.72 -6.40 -1.95
N ARG A 28 20.01 -5.75 -3.09
CA ARG A 28 19.04 -5.51 -4.15
C ARG A 28 19.65 -5.79 -5.51
N ILE A 29 18.94 -6.58 -6.31
CA ILE A 29 19.29 -6.87 -7.70
C ILE A 29 18.12 -6.42 -8.56
N SER A 30 18.38 -5.57 -9.53
CA SER A 30 17.38 -5.14 -10.51
C SER A 30 17.90 -5.30 -11.92
N SER A 31 17.05 -5.82 -12.78
CA SER A 31 17.30 -5.97 -14.21
C SER A 31 16.21 -5.28 -14.99
N ASN A 32 16.59 -4.60 -16.06
CA ASN A 32 15.67 -4.03 -17.03
C ASN A 32 16.11 -4.40 -18.42
N TRP A 33 15.20 -5.00 -19.14
CA TRP A 33 15.42 -5.44 -20.51
C TRP A 33 14.40 -4.77 -21.44
N LYS A 34 14.90 -3.95 -22.36
CA LYS A 34 14.11 -3.39 -23.46
C LYS A 34 13.97 -4.44 -24.55
N MET A 35 12.77 -4.94 -24.75
CA MET A 35 12.45 -5.92 -25.81
C MET A 35 12.25 -5.21 -27.15
N SER A 36 11.67 -4.01 -27.14
CA SER A 36 11.45 -3.15 -28.30
C SER A 36 11.50 -1.68 -27.91
N ALA A 37 11.23 -0.78 -28.85
CA ALA A 37 11.11 0.65 -28.58
C ALA A 37 9.97 0.97 -27.62
N VAL A 38 8.93 0.13 -27.61
CA VAL A 38 7.67 0.35 -26.85
C VAL A 38 7.48 -0.64 -25.69
N SER A 39 8.30 -1.69 -25.58
CA SER A 39 8.11 -2.73 -24.55
C SER A 39 9.37 -3.01 -23.76
N SER A 40 9.19 -3.22 -22.46
CA SER A 40 10.28 -3.60 -21.56
C SER A 40 9.81 -4.58 -20.48
N VAL A 41 10.75 -5.38 -20.00
CA VAL A 41 10.59 -6.29 -18.86
C VAL A 41 11.56 -5.87 -17.77
N SER A 42 11.08 -5.81 -16.55
CA SER A 42 11.88 -5.51 -15.36
C SER A 42 11.75 -6.63 -14.35
N ALA A 43 12.83 -6.98 -13.68
CA ALA A 43 12.84 -7.89 -12.55
C ALA A 43 13.54 -7.22 -11.37
N LEU A 44 12.98 -7.38 -10.18
CA LEU A 44 13.55 -6.87 -8.95
C LEU A 44 13.54 -7.98 -7.91
N PHE A 45 14.69 -8.22 -7.31
CA PHE A 45 14.86 -9.05 -6.13
C PHE A 45 15.46 -8.20 -5.02
N SER A 46 14.96 -8.33 -3.80
CA SER A 46 15.48 -7.66 -2.62
C SER A 46 15.53 -8.62 -1.43
N TYR A 47 16.59 -8.51 -0.66
CA TYR A 47 16.76 -9.21 0.60
C TYR A 47 17.24 -8.23 1.66
N VAL A 48 16.53 -8.16 2.77
CA VAL A 48 16.89 -7.32 3.92
C VAL A 48 16.95 -8.19 5.15
N HIS A 49 18.08 -8.17 5.85
CA HIS A 49 18.30 -8.80 7.14
C HIS A 49 18.77 -7.73 8.12
N LYS A 50 17.97 -7.42 9.12
CA LYS A 50 18.24 -6.34 10.08
C LYS A 50 17.69 -6.68 11.47
N PRO A 51 18.29 -6.16 12.54
CA PRO A 51 17.74 -6.27 13.87
C PRO A 51 16.41 -5.49 14.00
N LEU A 52 15.61 -5.87 14.97
CA LEU A 52 14.46 -5.09 15.42
C LEU A 52 14.91 -3.69 15.86
N MET A 53 14.04 -2.72 15.80
CA MET A 53 14.31 -1.39 16.33
C MET A 53 14.41 -1.44 17.85
N LEU A 54 15.18 -0.53 18.46
CA LEU A 54 15.34 -0.46 19.92
C LEU A 54 13.99 -0.39 20.67
N ARG A 55 13.03 0.34 20.11
CA ARG A 55 11.68 0.42 20.68
C ARG A 55 10.95 -0.92 20.71
N ASP A 56 11.26 -1.84 19.76
CA ASP A 56 10.59 -3.13 19.61
C ASP A 56 11.22 -4.21 20.50
N ILE A 57 12.42 -3.94 21.08
CA ILE A 57 13.13 -4.81 22.00
C ILE A 57 13.17 -4.28 23.44
N SER A 58 12.73 -3.03 23.67
CA SER A 58 12.73 -2.42 25.02
C SER A 58 11.76 -3.15 25.94
N THR A 59 12.23 -3.66 27.06
CA THR A 59 11.37 -4.24 28.11
C THR A 59 10.60 -3.20 28.90
N ILE A 60 10.97 -1.92 28.79
CA ILE A 60 10.26 -0.81 29.44
C ILE A 60 8.91 -0.65 28.73
N PRO A 61 7.79 -0.62 29.47
CA PRO A 61 6.47 -0.36 28.90
C PRO A 61 6.43 0.96 28.16
N ILE A 62 5.96 0.93 26.91
CA ILE A 62 5.85 2.12 26.06
C ILE A 62 4.37 2.54 26.02
N TYR A 63 4.10 3.75 26.48
CA TYR A 63 2.78 4.37 26.37
C TYR A 63 2.62 4.95 24.95
N VAL A 64 1.83 4.29 24.12
CA VAL A 64 1.52 4.78 22.77
C VAL A 64 0.51 5.92 22.84
N ASN A 65 -0.45 5.78 23.74
CA ASN A 65 -1.43 6.80 24.11
C ASN A 65 -1.94 6.50 25.54
N TYR A 66 -2.89 7.29 26.05
CA TYR A 66 -3.45 7.13 27.40
C TYR A 66 -4.22 5.81 27.63
N ARG A 67 -4.52 5.06 26.58
CA ARG A 67 -5.25 3.77 26.64
C ARG A 67 -4.49 2.60 26.05
N THR A 68 -3.25 2.78 25.60
CA THR A 68 -2.49 1.71 24.94
C THR A 68 -1.06 1.65 25.48
N ILE A 69 -0.71 0.51 26.05
CA ILE A 69 0.61 0.20 26.59
C ILE A 69 1.19 -0.97 25.81
N VAL A 70 2.41 -0.81 25.28
CA VAL A 70 3.14 -1.87 24.60
C VAL A 70 4.25 -2.39 25.49
N LYS A 71 4.29 -3.70 25.70
CA LYS A 71 5.36 -4.43 26.39
C LYS A 71 6.05 -5.35 25.40
N ASN A 72 7.34 -5.21 25.22
CA ASN A 72 8.14 -6.08 24.37
C ASN A 72 8.84 -7.17 25.19
N SER A 73 9.25 -8.26 24.52
CA SER A 73 9.89 -9.42 25.16
C SER A 73 11.33 -9.15 25.62
N GLY A 74 11.97 -8.09 25.16
CA GLY A 74 13.40 -7.84 25.37
C GLY A 74 14.33 -8.67 24.49
N GLU A 75 13.78 -9.52 23.64
CA GLU A 75 14.59 -10.35 22.76
C GLU A 75 15.05 -9.56 21.53
N ASN A 76 16.36 -9.61 21.28
CA ASN A 76 16.97 -9.02 20.09
C ASN A 76 16.86 -9.97 18.90
N ASN A 77 15.69 -10.04 18.30
CA ASN A 77 15.43 -10.86 17.13
C ASN A 77 15.83 -10.14 15.84
N MET A 78 16.29 -10.92 14.86
CA MET A 78 16.59 -10.43 13.52
C MET A 78 15.35 -10.59 12.63
N THR A 79 15.03 -9.54 11.89
CA THR A 79 13.98 -9.60 10.86
C THR A 79 14.58 -9.90 9.51
N GLN A 80 13.89 -10.71 8.73
CA GLN A 80 14.25 -11.06 7.36
C GLN A 80 13.10 -10.67 6.45
N GLN A 81 13.43 -10.03 5.34
CA GLN A 81 12.47 -9.64 4.32
C GLN A 81 12.99 -10.04 2.95
N TRP A 82 12.18 -10.79 2.22
CA TRP A 82 12.44 -11.17 0.83
C TRP A 82 11.38 -10.51 -0.04
N GLY A 83 11.82 -9.92 -1.13
CA GLY A 83 10.94 -9.33 -2.11
C GLY A 83 11.33 -9.74 -3.52
N PHE A 84 10.34 -10.14 -4.29
CA PHE A 84 10.50 -10.42 -5.72
C PHE A 84 9.38 -9.73 -6.49
N SER A 85 9.70 -9.13 -7.61
CA SER A 85 8.69 -8.64 -8.56
C SER A 85 9.20 -8.72 -9.99
N LEU A 86 8.27 -9.02 -10.90
CA LEU A 86 8.49 -9.05 -12.33
C LEU A 86 7.52 -8.04 -12.96
N GLY A 87 8.02 -7.12 -13.77
CA GLY A 87 7.21 -6.11 -14.43
C GLY A 87 7.30 -6.24 -15.93
N TYR A 88 6.16 -6.16 -16.61
CA TYR A 88 6.09 -5.92 -18.05
C TYR A 88 5.43 -4.57 -18.29
N GLN A 89 6.03 -3.77 -19.15
CA GLN A 89 5.53 -2.47 -19.52
C GLN A 89 5.51 -2.33 -21.03
N TYR A 90 4.39 -1.82 -21.53
CA TYR A 90 4.18 -1.44 -22.92
C TYR A 90 3.75 0.02 -22.97
N VAL A 91 4.45 0.84 -23.74
CA VAL A 91 4.17 2.26 -23.89
C VAL A 91 4.27 2.63 -25.35
N GLU A 92 3.14 2.95 -25.95
CA GLU A 92 3.06 3.38 -27.35
C GLU A 92 2.56 4.83 -27.43
N PRO A 93 3.47 5.81 -27.52
CA PRO A 93 3.11 7.23 -27.48
C PRO A 93 2.24 7.67 -28.65
N LEU A 94 2.43 7.10 -29.85
CA LEU A 94 1.68 7.48 -31.05
C LEU A 94 0.18 7.16 -30.92
N ASN A 95 -0.15 6.02 -30.33
CA ASN A 95 -1.52 5.60 -30.08
C ASN A 95 -2.01 6.00 -28.68
N GLY A 96 -1.16 6.65 -27.86
CA GLY A 96 -1.48 7.03 -26.50
C GLY A 96 -1.83 5.84 -25.59
N LEU A 97 -1.26 4.64 -25.87
CA LEU A 97 -1.56 3.42 -25.13
C LEU A 97 -0.43 3.12 -24.14
N PHE A 98 -0.82 2.92 -22.88
CA PHE A 98 0.04 2.47 -21.81
C PHE A 98 -0.55 1.19 -21.19
N PHE A 99 0.30 0.19 -20.98
CA PHE A 99 -0.05 -1.03 -20.25
C PHE A 99 1.12 -1.42 -19.34
N HIS A 100 0.80 -1.79 -18.10
CA HIS A 100 1.78 -2.27 -17.13
C HIS A 100 1.16 -3.41 -16.32
N VAL A 101 1.90 -4.50 -16.16
CA VAL A 101 1.54 -5.61 -15.27
C VAL A 101 2.73 -5.99 -14.41
N ARG A 102 2.48 -6.23 -13.13
CA ARG A 102 3.53 -6.54 -12.16
C ARG A 102 3.06 -7.52 -11.09
N PRO A 103 3.31 -8.81 -11.24
CA PRO A 103 3.26 -9.76 -10.13
C PRO A 103 4.37 -9.46 -9.13
N PHE A 104 4.08 -9.69 -7.85
CA PHE A 104 5.04 -9.54 -6.77
C PHE A 104 4.81 -10.55 -5.66
N CYS A 105 5.88 -10.85 -4.93
CA CYS A 105 5.88 -11.69 -3.76
C CYS A 105 6.78 -11.06 -2.70
N ASN A 106 6.29 -10.94 -1.47
CA ASN A 106 7.06 -10.48 -0.32
C ASN A 106 6.90 -11.49 0.83
N VAL A 107 8.01 -11.85 1.46
CA VAL A 107 8.02 -12.71 2.64
C VAL A 107 8.76 -11.97 3.74
N ASN A 108 8.12 -11.82 4.88
CA ASN A 108 8.68 -11.18 6.06
C ASN A 108 8.66 -12.18 7.23
N SER A 109 9.71 -12.22 8.03
CA SER A 109 9.79 -13.05 9.22
C SER A 109 10.62 -12.37 10.32
N GLY A 110 10.48 -12.86 11.55
CA GLY A 110 11.29 -12.43 12.68
C GLY A 110 10.70 -11.24 13.47
N LYS A 111 9.50 -10.76 13.15
CA LYS A 111 8.80 -9.81 14.04
C LYS A 111 8.07 -10.58 15.14
N PRO A 112 8.10 -10.11 16.41
CA PRO A 112 7.34 -10.75 17.46
C PRO A 112 5.83 -10.62 17.20
N LEU A 113 5.08 -11.66 17.54
CA LEU A 113 3.64 -11.61 17.62
C LEU A 113 3.22 -10.89 18.91
N PHE A 114 2.09 -10.22 18.88
CA PHE A 114 1.56 -9.50 20.03
C PHE A 114 0.21 -10.07 20.45
N SER A 115 0.06 -10.36 21.74
CA SER A 115 -1.26 -10.56 22.35
C SER A 115 -1.84 -9.22 22.80
N ASN A 116 -3.15 -9.07 22.62
CA ASN A 116 -3.89 -7.89 23.06
C ASN A 116 -4.76 -8.29 24.25
N ARG A 117 -4.58 -7.58 25.37
CA ARG A 117 -5.36 -7.76 26.59
C ARG A 117 -5.96 -6.42 27.03
N LEU A 118 -7.26 -6.37 27.19
CA LEU A 118 -7.95 -5.19 27.69
C LEU A 118 -8.18 -5.33 29.20
N GLU A 119 -7.60 -4.43 30.00
CA GLU A 119 -7.76 -4.36 31.44
C GLU A 119 -8.08 -2.92 31.85
N ASP A 120 -9.14 -2.72 32.62
CA ASP A 120 -9.57 -1.41 33.14
C ASP A 120 -9.65 -0.30 32.07
N GLY A 121 -10.06 -0.67 30.84
CA GLY A 121 -10.15 0.25 29.71
C GLY A 121 -8.80 0.61 29.06
N VAL A 122 -7.71 -0.05 29.49
CA VAL A 122 -6.37 0.08 28.93
C VAL A 122 -6.04 -1.17 28.10
N LEU A 123 -5.61 -0.97 26.86
CA LEU A 123 -5.17 -2.01 25.96
C LEU A 123 -3.68 -2.31 26.20
N TYR A 124 -3.40 -3.48 26.75
CA TYR A 124 -2.03 -4.00 26.86
C TYR A 124 -1.70 -4.82 25.62
N ARG A 125 -0.67 -4.41 24.92
CA ARG A 125 -0.11 -5.13 23.79
C ARG A 125 1.22 -5.75 24.18
N ILE A 126 1.23 -7.07 24.39
CA ILE A 126 2.35 -7.81 24.96
C ILE A 126 2.99 -8.67 23.87
N ALA A 127 4.29 -8.48 23.63
CA ALA A 127 5.03 -9.30 22.70
C ALA A 127 5.18 -10.74 23.23
N SER A 128 4.91 -11.69 22.34
CA SER A 128 5.17 -13.11 22.56
C SER A 128 6.59 -13.48 22.09
N ASN A 129 7.09 -14.61 22.56
CA ASN A 129 8.33 -15.20 22.05
C ASN A 129 8.15 -15.82 20.65
N GLU A 130 6.92 -15.93 20.18
CA GLU A 130 6.62 -16.41 18.83
C GLU A 130 6.86 -15.32 17.80
N ASN A 131 7.43 -15.73 16.66
CA ASN A 131 7.72 -14.83 15.56
C ASN A 131 6.68 -14.91 14.46
N ASP A 132 6.28 -13.77 13.95
CA ASP A 132 5.42 -13.68 12.76
C ASP A 132 6.17 -14.13 11.51
N ARG A 133 5.45 -14.87 10.67
CA ARG A 133 5.84 -15.17 9.30
C ARG A 133 4.70 -14.74 8.38
N ASN A 134 4.95 -13.66 7.67
CA ASN A 134 3.99 -13.07 6.76
C ASN A 134 4.46 -13.26 5.32
N ALA A 135 3.56 -13.73 4.45
CA ALA A 135 3.82 -13.88 3.03
C ALA A 135 2.70 -13.20 2.24
N SER A 136 3.09 -12.25 1.40
CA SER A 136 2.20 -11.49 0.52
C SER A 136 2.48 -11.85 -0.92
N PHE A 137 1.42 -12.18 -1.68
CA PHE A 137 1.48 -12.41 -3.11
C PHE A 137 0.46 -11.50 -3.78
N GLY A 138 0.85 -10.85 -4.86
CA GLY A 138 -0.08 -9.95 -5.53
C GLY A 138 0.25 -9.73 -6.99
N LEU A 139 -0.74 -9.16 -7.66
CA LEU A 139 -0.69 -8.73 -9.05
C LEU A 139 -1.20 -7.30 -9.12
N MET A 140 -0.41 -6.43 -9.71
CA MET A 140 -0.81 -5.07 -10.06
C MET A 140 -0.84 -4.95 -11.59
N SER A 141 -1.93 -4.44 -12.13
CA SER A 141 -2.07 -4.14 -13.54
C SER A 141 -2.63 -2.74 -13.74
N ARG A 142 -2.11 -2.02 -14.69
CA ARG A 142 -2.63 -0.72 -15.12
C ARG A 142 -2.66 -0.65 -16.63
N MET A 143 -3.75 -0.16 -17.17
CA MET A 143 -3.93 0.14 -18.57
C MET A 143 -4.46 1.57 -18.70
N ALA A 144 -3.92 2.32 -19.64
CA ALA A 144 -4.39 3.67 -19.91
C ALA A 144 -4.38 3.95 -21.41
N LYS A 145 -5.37 4.70 -21.86
CA LYS A 145 -5.52 5.11 -23.26
C LYS A 145 -5.83 6.60 -23.31
N SER A 146 -5.05 7.31 -24.11
CA SER A 146 -5.35 8.70 -24.47
C SER A 146 -5.99 8.70 -25.86
N PHE A 147 -7.09 9.43 -25.98
CA PHE A 147 -7.84 9.58 -27.22
C PHE A 147 -7.62 11.00 -27.75
N GLY A 148 -7.35 11.14 -29.04
CA GLY A 148 -7.04 12.44 -29.66
C GLY A 148 -8.22 13.43 -29.66
N TRP A 149 -9.46 12.92 -29.63
CA TRP A 149 -10.65 13.78 -29.57
C TRP A 149 -10.95 14.22 -28.14
N ALA A 150 -11.31 15.49 -27.99
CA ALA A 150 -11.71 16.09 -26.71
C ALA A 150 -10.68 15.89 -25.56
N GLY A 151 -9.39 15.63 -25.84
CA GLY A 151 -8.38 15.37 -24.83
C GLY A 151 -8.79 14.27 -23.85
N MET A 152 -9.54 13.27 -24.31
CA MET A 152 -10.04 12.20 -23.45
C MET A 152 -8.92 11.27 -23.04
N PHE A 153 -8.88 10.95 -21.75
CA PHE A 153 -8.00 9.93 -21.16
C PHE A 153 -8.86 8.95 -20.38
N LEU A 154 -8.54 7.67 -20.49
CA LEU A 154 -9.15 6.59 -19.71
C LEU A 154 -8.05 5.71 -19.15
N GLY A 155 -8.05 5.51 -17.83
CA GLY A 155 -7.11 4.63 -17.13
C GLY A 155 -7.85 3.63 -16.24
N ILE A 156 -7.44 2.37 -16.29
CA ILE A 156 -7.97 1.30 -15.45
C ILE A 156 -6.80 0.71 -14.67
N GLY A 157 -6.96 0.58 -13.36
CA GLY A 157 -6.03 -0.08 -12.46
C GLY A 157 -6.69 -1.26 -11.76
N VAL A 158 -5.96 -2.34 -11.59
CA VAL A 158 -6.38 -3.50 -10.81
C VAL A 158 -5.21 -3.95 -9.96
N MET A 159 -5.45 -4.12 -8.66
CA MET A 159 -4.52 -4.71 -7.72
C MET A 159 -5.23 -5.82 -6.96
N VAL A 160 -4.66 -7.01 -6.97
CA VAL A 160 -5.14 -8.15 -6.17
C VAL A 160 -3.98 -8.65 -5.34
N GLN A 161 -4.20 -8.82 -4.05
CA GLN A 161 -3.18 -9.26 -3.10
C GLN A 161 -3.76 -10.25 -2.12
N THR A 162 -3.00 -11.29 -1.80
CA THR A 162 -3.27 -12.19 -0.68
C THR A 162 -2.15 -12.11 0.32
N ASP A 163 -2.49 -11.90 1.58
CA ASP A 163 -1.59 -11.85 2.71
C ASP A 163 -1.88 -13.03 3.63
N ASN A 164 -0.87 -13.88 3.85
CA ASN A 164 -0.92 -14.92 4.87
C ASN A 164 -0.07 -14.44 6.05
N TYR A 165 -0.65 -14.39 7.22
CA TYR A 165 0.01 -13.89 8.43
C TYR A 165 -0.41 -14.68 9.66
N SER A 166 0.39 -14.59 10.72
CA SER A 166 0.10 -15.20 12.00
C SER A 166 -0.53 -14.17 12.94
N ILE A 167 -1.52 -14.60 13.71
CA ILE A 167 -2.14 -13.81 14.76
C ILE A 167 -2.06 -14.58 16.08
N LEU A 168 -1.90 -13.88 17.19
CA LEU A 168 -1.90 -14.48 18.52
C LEU A 168 -3.26 -14.26 19.16
N MET A 169 -4.04 -15.32 19.35
CA MET A 169 -5.33 -15.32 20.00
C MET A 169 -5.34 -16.26 21.19
N ALA A 170 -5.68 -15.76 22.38
CA ALA A 170 -5.72 -16.57 23.61
C ALA A 170 -4.46 -17.43 23.83
N GLU A 171 -3.28 -16.85 23.62
CA GLU A 171 -1.95 -17.50 23.74
C GLU A 171 -1.67 -18.59 22.69
N GLN A 172 -2.53 -18.77 21.70
CA GLN A 172 -2.30 -19.69 20.58
C GLN A 172 -2.02 -18.90 19.29
N VAL A 173 -1.08 -19.42 18.51
CA VAL A 173 -0.75 -18.85 17.20
C VAL A 173 -1.70 -19.42 16.16
N ASP A 174 -2.56 -18.58 15.66
CA ASP A 174 -3.47 -18.89 14.57
C ASP A 174 -2.94 -18.32 13.25
N LYS A 175 -3.32 -18.94 12.14
CA LYS A 175 -3.02 -18.45 10.79
C LYS A 175 -4.24 -17.78 10.21
N ALA A 176 -4.04 -16.60 9.65
CA ALA A 176 -5.06 -15.86 8.94
C ALA A 176 -4.62 -15.56 7.51
N ARG A 177 -5.59 -15.45 6.64
CA ARG A 177 -5.42 -15.02 5.25
C ARG A 177 -6.32 -13.82 5.01
N MET A 178 -5.77 -12.79 4.41
CA MET A 178 -6.52 -11.66 3.90
C MET A 178 -6.38 -11.61 2.38
N LEU A 179 -7.50 -11.60 1.68
CA LEU A 179 -7.56 -11.31 0.25
C LEU A 179 -8.06 -9.89 0.09
N SER A 180 -7.29 -9.06 -0.58
CA SER A 180 -7.68 -7.69 -0.91
C SER A 180 -7.62 -7.47 -2.42
N SER A 181 -8.57 -6.72 -2.95
CA SER A 181 -8.58 -6.28 -4.34
C SER A 181 -8.99 -4.82 -4.41
N THR A 182 -8.29 -4.07 -5.25
CA THR A 182 -8.60 -2.67 -5.53
C THR A 182 -8.75 -2.50 -7.03
N TYR A 183 -9.85 -1.90 -7.43
CA TYR A 183 -10.16 -1.54 -8.81
C TYR A 183 -10.23 -0.03 -8.90
N GLU A 184 -9.51 0.54 -9.84
CA GLU A 184 -9.40 1.98 -10.04
C GLU A 184 -9.78 2.32 -11.48
N LEU A 185 -10.65 3.31 -11.65
CA LEU A 185 -11.01 3.90 -12.92
C LEU A 185 -10.71 5.38 -12.86
N ASN A 186 -9.81 5.85 -13.72
CA ASN A 186 -9.50 7.26 -13.89
C ASN A 186 -9.93 7.70 -15.28
N TYR A 187 -10.56 8.85 -15.36
CA TYR A 187 -10.93 9.43 -16.64
C TYR A 187 -10.79 10.94 -16.63
N SER A 188 -10.43 11.49 -17.76
CA SER A 188 -10.50 12.93 -18.00
C SER A 188 -11.05 13.20 -19.37
N LEU A 189 -11.76 14.30 -19.49
CA LEU A 189 -12.42 14.73 -20.72
C LEU A 189 -12.36 16.25 -20.81
N ARG A 190 -11.92 16.79 -21.91
CA ARG A 190 -11.89 18.21 -22.20
C ARG A 190 -12.64 18.51 -23.49
N PRO A 191 -13.99 18.49 -23.46
CA PRO A 191 -14.83 18.65 -24.66
C PRO A 191 -14.71 20.03 -25.29
N LEU A 192 -14.39 21.05 -24.49
CA LEU A 192 -14.16 22.42 -24.91
C LEU A 192 -12.89 22.97 -24.26
N MET A 193 -12.28 24.00 -24.83
CA MET A 193 -11.13 24.65 -24.21
C MET A 193 -11.44 25.20 -22.81
N GLN A 194 -12.69 25.64 -22.62
CA GLN A 194 -13.16 26.22 -21.37
C GLN A 194 -13.72 25.21 -20.37
N LEU A 195 -13.83 23.93 -20.71
CA LEU A 195 -14.49 22.95 -19.86
C LEU A 195 -13.68 21.66 -19.77
N SER A 196 -13.35 21.24 -18.55
CA SER A 196 -12.64 19.99 -18.27
C SER A 196 -13.35 19.23 -17.15
N PHE A 197 -13.41 17.92 -17.32
CA PHE A 197 -13.89 16.98 -16.31
C PHE A 197 -12.77 15.98 -15.98
N GLU A 198 -12.60 15.70 -14.72
CA GLU A 198 -11.69 14.66 -14.24
C GLU A 198 -12.42 13.81 -13.20
N GLY A 199 -12.32 12.50 -13.31
CA GLY A 199 -12.96 11.63 -12.36
C GLY A 199 -12.09 10.43 -11.99
N LYS A 200 -12.27 10.01 -10.75
CA LYS A 200 -11.66 8.80 -10.19
C LYS A 200 -12.73 7.99 -9.47
N THR A 201 -12.81 6.72 -9.80
CA THR A 201 -13.63 5.74 -9.06
C THR A 201 -12.72 4.67 -8.52
N GLU A 202 -12.87 4.33 -7.27
CA GLU A 202 -12.10 3.29 -6.61
C GLU A 202 -13.04 2.34 -5.86
N LEU A 203 -12.85 1.04 -6.07
CA LEU A 203 -13.56 -0.01 -5.38
C LEU A 203 -12.54 -0.87 -4.66
N HIS A 204 -12.64 -0.95 -3.36
CA HIS A 204 -11.80 -1.79 -2.51
C HIS A 204 -12.62 -2.91 -1.90
N CYS A 205 -12.20 -4.15 -2.12
CA CYS A 205 -12.80 -5.32 -1.52
C CYS A 205 -11.75 -6.01 -0.66
N SER A 206 -12.06 -6.32 0.59
CA SER A 206 -11.20 -7.13 1.45
C SER A 206 -11.99 -8.24 2.12
N LYS A 207 -11.39 -9.43 2.19
CA LYS A 207 -11.95 -10.59 2.84
C LYS A 207 -10.89 -11.22 3.73
N GLN A 208 -11.20 -11.35 5.02
CA GLN A 208 -10.35 -12.01 6.00
C GLN A 208 -10.91 -13.38 6.36
N GLN A 209 -10.04 -14.39 6.39
CA GLN A 209 -10.36 -15.76 6.76
C GLN A 209 -9.37 -16.26 7.80
N ASN A 210 -9.87 -16.85 8.88
CA ASN A 210 -9.06 -17.57 9.85
C ASN A 210 -8.92 -19.02 9.41
N LEU A 211 -7.68 -19.51 9.26
CA LEU A 211 -7.39 -20.84 8.70
C LEU A 211 -7.40 -21.95 9.76
N THR A 212 -7.30 -21.63 11.05
CA THR A 212 -7.04 -22.59 12.12
C THR A 212 -8.32 -23.05 12.85
N LYS A 213 -9.38 -22.24 12.87
CA LYS A 213 -10.66 -22.57 13.54
C LYS A 213 -11.80 -22.67 12.54
N GLN A 214 -12.29 -23.88 12.31
CA GLN A 214 -13.42 -24.18 11.44
C GLN A 214 -14.78 -23.61 11.94
N GLU A 215 -14.88 -23.25 13.22
CA GLU A 215 -16.18 -22.89 13.85
C GLU A 215 -16.43 -21.38 14.06
N MET A 216 -15.45 -20.52 13.84
CA MET A 216 -15.59 -19.06 13.91
C MET A 216 -14.92 -18.37 12.73
N SER A 217 -15.20 -18.81 11.52
CA SER A 217 -14.92 -17.97 10.37
C SER A 217 -15.92 -16.82 10.35
N SER A 218 -15.69 -15.78 11.13
CA SER A 218 -16.29 -14.50 10.78
C SER A 218 -15.67 -14.08 9.45
N ASP A 219 -16.31 -14.49 8.37
CA ASP A 219 -16.02 -14.04 7.02
C ASP A 219 -16.32 -12.54 7.01
N ASN A 220 -15.33 -11.76 7.44
CA ASN A 220 -15.46 -10.32 7.49
C ASN A 220 -15.11 -9.79 6.10
N GLN A 221 -16.12 -9.46 5.33
CA GLN A 221 -15.98 -8.87 4.01
C GLN A 221 -16.30 -7.38 4.08
N ILE A 222 -15.32 -6.57 3.74
CA ILE A 222 -15.45 -5.13 3.64
C ILE A 222 -15.44 -4.76 2.16
N LEU A 223 -16.40 -3.95 1.77
CA LEU A 223 -16.54 -3.38 0.44
C LEU A 223 -16.64 -1.87 0.58
N ASP A 224 -15.62 -1.17 0.15
CA ASP A 224 -15.55 0.27 0.13
C ASP A 224 -15.59 0.77 -1.31
N TRP A 225 -16.40 1.77 -1.56
CA TRP A 225 -16.49 2.42 -2.85
C TRP A 225 -16.34 3.93 -2.67
N SER A 226 -15.49 4.53 -3.49
CA SER A 226 -15.33 5.97 -3.55
C SER A 226 -15.40 6.47 -4.99
N HIS A 227 -16.00 7.62 -5.16
CA HIS A 227 -16.05 8.32 -6.42
C HIS A 227 -15.73 9.80 -6.24
N GLU A 228 -14.83 10.30 -7.05
CA GLU A 228 -14.46 11.72 -7.12
C GLU A 228 -14.70 12.23 -8.53
N LEU A 229 -15.38 13.37 -8.64
CA LEU A 229 -15.61 14.08 -9.90
C LEU A 229 -15.24 15.54 -9.71
N ASN A 230 -14.31 16.00 -10.51
CA ASN A 230 -13.90 17.40 -10.60
C ASN A 230 -14.36 17.98 -11.93
N CYS A 231 -15.00 19.12 -11.88
CA CYS A 231 -15.38 19.91 -13.05
C CYS A 231 -14.66 21.26 -13.00
N PHE A 232 -13.98 21.61 -14.07
CA PHE A 232 -13.26 22.88 -14.20
C PHE A 232 -13.86 23.68 -15.36
N VAL A 233 -14.19 24.93 -15.09
CA VAL A 233 -14.73 25.88 -16.08
C VAL A 233 -13.80 27.08 -16.17
N PHE A 234 -13.33 27.37 -17.36
CA PHE A 234 -12.45 28.51 -17.68
C PHE A 234 -13.20 29.51 -18.58
N PRO A 235 -14.07 30.37 -18.04
CA PRO A 235 -14.88 31.28 -18.86
C PRO A 235 -14.06 32.35 -19.55
N ALA A 236 -12.88 32.68 -19.01
CA ALA A 236 -11.91 33.60 -19.57
C ALA A 236 -10.50 33.22 -19.10
N ASP A 237 -9.46 33.75 -19.74
CA ASP A 237 -8.04 33.41 -19.47
C ASP A 237 -7.59 33.67 -18.03
N LYS A 238 -8.33 34.43 -17.26
CA LYS A 238 -7.99 34.83 -15.89
C LYS A 238 -8.86 34.20 -14.82
N TRP A 239 -9.89 33.44 -15.17
CA TRP A 239 -10.85 32.90 -14.23
C TRP A 239 -10.96 31.39 -14.37
N MET A 240 -10.88 30.69 -13.25
CA MET A 240 -11.15 29.28 -13.15
C MET A 240 -12.20 29.04 -12.05
N PHE A 241 -13.24 28.31 -12.39
CA PHE A 241 -14.21 27.78 -11.44
C PHE A 241 -14.00 26.28 -11.34
N SER A 242 -13.95 25.75 -10.14
CA SER A 242 -13.88 24.31 -9.94
C SER A 242 -14.95 23.83 -8.97
N ILE A 243 -15.54 22.70 -9.31
CA ILE A 243 -16.50 21.98 -8.47
C ILE A 243 -15.91 20.59 -8.24
N LYS A 244 -15.70 20.25 -6.99
CA LYS A 244 -15.22 18.95 -6.58
C LYS A 244 -16.31 18.21 -5.81
N ASN A 245 -16.68 17.03 -6.29
CA ASN A 245 -17.64 16.14 -5.64
C ASN A 245 -16.94 14.87 -5.23
N GLN A 246 -17.14 14.43 -3.99
CA GLN A 246 -16.63 13.17 -3.48
C GLN A 246 -17.78 12.41 -2.82
N LEU A 247 -17.91 11.15 -3.18
CA LEU A 247 -18.83 10.20 -2.58
C LEU A 247 -18.04 9.01 -2.06
N PHE A 248 -18.25 8.65 -0.81
CA PHE A 248 -17.70 7.46 -0.19
C PHE A 248 -18.83 6.61 0.38
N HIS A 249 -18.75 5.31 0.16
CA HIS A 249 -19.67 4.34 0.71
C HIS A 249 -18.91 3.09 1.18
N SER A 250 -19.25 2.58 2.35
CA SER A 250 -18.75 1.33 2.89
C SER A 250 -19.91 0.44 3.32
N ASN A 251 -19.75 -0.87 3.19
CA ASN A 251 -20.69 -1.84 3.77
C ASN A 251 -20.43 -2.07 5.28
N ASP A 252 -19.34 -1.51 5.83
CA ASP A 252 -19.11 -1.55 7.27
C ASP A 252 -20.11 -0.61 7.98
N LYS A 253 -20.91 -1.18 8.87
CA LYS A 253 -21.94 -0.46 9.63
C LYS A 253 -21.38 0.64 10.54
N SER A 254 -20.07 0.59 10.84
CA SER A 254 -19.38 1.63 11.60
C SER A 254 -19.04 2.86 10.76
N LEU A 255 -19.03 2.72 9.44
CA LEU A 255 -18.73 3.79 8.47
C LEU A 255 -20.02 4.21 7.76
N SER A 256 -20.37 5.48 7.87
CA SER A 256 -21.51 6.04 7.16
C SER A 256 -21.14 6.40 5.71
N THR A 257 -22.14 6.44 4.84
CA THR A 257 -22.01 7.06 3.52
C THR A 257 -21.75 8.55 3.70
N ASN A 258 -20.65 9.04 3.12
CA ASN A 258 -20.25 10.43 3.20
C ASN A 258 -20.29 11.05 1.80
N TYR A 259 -20.88 12.23 1.72
CA TYR A 259 -20.88 13.06 0.52
C TYR A 259 -20.23 14.41 0.84
N TYR A 260 -19.30 14.83 0.00
CA TYR A 260 -18.61 16.10 0.10
C TYR A 260 -18.69 16.82 -1.24
N CYS A 261 -19.03 18.11 -1.20
CA CYS A 261 -19.03 18.99 -2.38
C CYS A 261 -18.30 20.28 -2.02
N ASP A 262 -17.31 20.63 -2.81
CA ASP A 262 -16.53 21.85 -2.67
C ASP A 262 -16.61 22.68 -3.94
N PHE A 263 -16.70 23.99 -3.78
CA PHE A 263 -16.74 24.95 -4.87
C PHE A 263 -15.66 26.01 -4.67
N ASN A 264 -14.76 26.12 -5.63
CA ASN A 264 -13.65 27.07 -5.60
C ASN A 264 -13.69 28.00 -6.80
N ILE A 265 -13.31 29.25 -6.56
CA ILE A 265 -13.12 30.28 -7.57
C ILE A 265 -11.69 30.77 -7.46
N ASP A 266 -10.91 30.57 -8.52
CA ASP A 266 -9.53 31.03 -8.59
C ASP A 266 -9.40 32.09 -9.68
N SER A 267 -8.68 33.18 -9.40
CA SER A 267 -8.31 34.19 -10.37
C SER A 267 -6.79 34.16 -10.59
N ILE A 268 -6.38 34.04 -11.85
CA ILE A 268 -4.95 34.09 -12.22
C ILE A 268 -4.59 35.53 -12.49
N ILE A 269 -3.85 36.15 -11.58
CA ILE A 269 -3.31 37.52 -11.76
C ILE A 269 -1.90 37.40 -12.35
N TYR A 270 -1.75 37.71 -13.63
CA TYR A 270 -0.42 37.88 -14.22
C TYR A 270 0.20 39.18 -13.73
N ILE A 271 1.18 39.14 -12.86
CA ILE A 271 2.04 40.28 -12.56
C ILE A 271 3.07 40.33 -13.68
N ILE A 272 2.81 41.14 -14.70
CA ILE A 272 3.83 41.46 -15.71
C ILE A 272 4.81 42.40 -15.02
N LYS A 273 6.04 41.95 -14.81
CA LYS A 273 7.18 42.77 -14.39
C LYS A 273 7.84 43.40 -15.59
#